data_5c43252fae0fc44ce69b3ebf77fe76b3
#
_entry.id   5c43252fae0fc44ce69b3ebf77fe76b3
#
_cell.length_a   1.000
_cell.length_b   1.000
_cell.length_c   1.000
_cell.angle_alpha   90.00
_cell.angle_beta   90.00
_cell.angle_gamma   90.00
#
_symmetry.space_group_name_H-M   'P 1'
#
loop_
_entity.id
_entity.type
_entity.pdbx_description
1 polymer ?
#
loop_
_entity_poly.entity_id
_entity_poly.type
_entity_poly.pdbx_seq_one_letter_code
_entity_poly.pdbx_strand_id
1 'polypeptide(L)'
;MAAGASLYAEVAARMNTQQQRFTASRRQIVEVLAAQDRPLSIPEILEATPEVAQSSAYRNIAVLEKVGVVTRVMSSDEWARFELAEDLIGHHHHLMCAGCGVVQDIVVPDSIEHELDKTLAVVAKRAGFLLQHHRLDLIGMCASCQ
;
A
#
# COMPACT_ATOMS: atom_id res chain seq x y z
N MET A 1 -13.83 -12.20 -9.50
CA MET A 1 -14.33 -11.45 -10.68
C MET A 1 -15.10 -10.19 -10.26
N ALA A 2 -16.05 -10.27 -9.35
CA ALA A 2 -16.81 -9.09 -8.87
C ALA A 2 -15.94 -8.08 -8.11
N ALA A 3 -14.98 -8.51 -7.32
CA ALA A 3 -14.08 -7.66 -6.54
C ALA A 3 -13.19 -6.76 -7.43
N GLY A 4 -12.69 -7.29 -8.54
CA GLY A 4 -11.84 -6.52 -9.46
C GLY A 4 -12.60 -5.40 -10.19
N ALA A 5 -13.82 -5.65 -10.63
CA ALA A 5 -14.64 -4.65 -11.29
C ALA A 5 -14.97 -3.48 -10.34
N SER A 6 -15.24 -3.78 -9.07
CA SER A 6 -15.49 -2.77 -8.02
C SER A 6 -14.23 -1.92 -7.75
N LEU A 7 -13.05 -2.54 -7.67
CA LEU A 7 -11.79 -1.84 -7.47
C LEU A 7 -11.51 -0.83 -8.58
N TYR A 8 -11.61 -1.25 -9.84
CA TYR A 8 -11.35 -0.36 -10.98
C TYR A 8 -12.36 0.78 -11.09
N ALA A 9 -13.61 0.53 -10.75
CA ALA A 9 -14.64 1.58 -10.70
C ALA A 9 -14.32 2.62 -9.62
N GLU A 10 -13.89 2.19 -8.44
CA GLU A 10 -13.49 3.08 -7.34
C GLU A 10 -12.24 3.89 -7.72
N VAL A 11 -11.22 3.25 -8.31
CA VAL A 11 -10.02 3.93 -8.79
C VAL A 11 -10.37 4.97 -9.84
N ALA A 12 -11.20 4.62 -10.83
CA ALA A 12 -11.65 5.53 -11.86
C ALA A 12 -12.41 6.74 -11.27
N ALA A 13 -13.26 6.52 -10.27
CA ALA A 13 -13.97 7.58 -9.58
C ALA A 13 -13.01 8.55 -8.87
N ARG A 14 -12.03 8.05 -8.13
CA ARG A 14 -11.00 8.87 -7.46
C ARG A 14 -10.17 9.68 -8.46
N MET A 15 -9.76 9.05 -9.56
CA MET A 15 -9.05 9.73 -10.64
C MET A 15 -9.89 10.88 -11.21
N ASN A 16 -11.16 10.63 -11.49
CA ASN A 16 -12.06 11.60 -12.08
C ASN A 16 -12.32 12.81 -11.16
N THR A 17 -12.46 12.61 -9.86
CA THR A 17 -12.64 13.71 -8.88
C THR A 17 -11.46 14.69 -8.87
N GLN A 18 -10.27 14.24 -9.25
CA GLN A 18 -9.05 15.03 -9.36
C GLN A 18 -8.74 15.43 -10.81
N GLN A 19 -9.70 15.30 -11.71
CA GLN A 19 -9.55 15.62 -13.15
C GLN A 19 -8.41 14.84 -13.82
N GLN A 20 -8.14 13.63 -13.34
CA GLN A 20 -7.13 12.72 -13.88
C GLN A 20 -7.79 11.60 -14.68
N ARG A 21 -7.15 11.17 -15.76
CA ARG A 21 -7.61 10.03 -16.55
C ARG A 21 -7.08 8.72 -15.99
N PHE A 22 -7.92 7.69 -15.95
CA PHE A 22 -7.50 6.33 -15.66
C PHE A 22 -7.02 5.66 -16.95
N THR A 23 -5.78 5.97 -17.33
CA THR A 23 -5.14 5.49 -18.58
C THR A 23 -4.80 4.01 -18.52
N ALA A 24 -4.48 3.41 -19.68
CA ALA A 24 -4.05 2.01 -19.76
C ALA A 24 -2.80 1.74 -18.90
N SER A 25 -1.81 2.62 -18.91
CA SER A 25 -0.61 2.46 -18.09
C SER A 25 -0.91 2.50 -16.58
N ARG A 26 -1.79 3.39 -16.15
CA ARG A 26 -2.22 3.46 -14.75
C ARG A 26 -3.01 2.23 -14.34
N ARG A 27 -3.85 1.71 -15.22
CA ARG A 27 -4.60 0.46 -15.02
C ARG A 27 -3.63 -0.71 -14.83
N GLN A 28 -2.63 -0.85 -15.68
CA GLN A 28 -1.63 -1.91 -15.56
C GLN A 28 -0.89 -1.86 -14.22
N ILE A 29 -0.50 -0.67 -13.77
CA ILE A 29 0.13 -0.49 -12.45
C ILE A 29 -0.82 -0.93 -11.33
N VAL A 30 -2.08 -0.50 -11.37
CA VAL A 30 -3.09 -0.90 -10.37
C VAL A 30 -3.31 -2.41 -10.39
N GLU A 31 -3.38 -3.04 -11.57
CA GLU A 31 -3.53 -4.49 -11.72
C GLU A 31 -2.36 -5.26 -11.08
N VAL A 32 -1.14 -4.82 -11.34
CA VAL A 32 0.06 -5.44 -10.76
C VAL A 32 0.05 -5.32 -9.25
N LEU A 33 -0.24 -4.14 -8.71
CA LEU A 33 -0.30 -3.92 -7.26
C LEU A 33 -1.44 -4.70 -6.60
N ALA A 34 -2.60 -4.82 -7.27
CA ALA A 34 -3.74 -5.58 -6.77
C ALA A 34 -3.50 -7.10 -6.72
N ALA A 35 -2.60 -7.61 -7.56
CA ALA A 35 -2.25 -9.03 -7.63
C ALA A 35 -1.19 -9.45 -6.60
N GLN A 36 -0.61 -8.52 -5.86
CA GLN A 36 0.43 -8.80 -4.87
C GLN A 36 -0.11 -8.74 -3.44
N ASP A 37 0.52 -9.49 -2.58
CA ASP A 37 0.32 -9.51 -1.12
C ASP A 37 1.45 -8.78 -0.39
N ARG A 38 2.12 -7.87 -1.08
CA ARG A 38 3.21 -7.04 -0.57
C ARG A 38 3.37 -5.77 -1.40
N PRO A 39 3.93 -4.70 -0.83
CA PRO A 39 4.29 -3.51 -1.60
C PRO A 39 5.44 -3.80 -2.57
N LEU A 40 5.45 -3.13 -3.72
CA LEU A 40 6.46 -3.27 -4.76
C LEU A 40 7.28 -1.98 -4.93
N SER A 41 8.57 -2.14 -5.20
CA SER A 41 9.42 -1.04 -5.68
C SER A 41 9.11 -0.70 -7.15
N ILE A 42 9.54 0.47 -7.60
CA ILE A 42 9.35 0.85 -9.03
C ILE A 42 10.05 -0.13 -9.98
N PRO A 43 11.29 -0.59 -9.74
CA PRO A 43 11.89 -1.63 -10.58
C PRO A 43 11.04 -2.91 -10.69
N GLU A 44 10.45 -3.38 -9.59
CA GLU A 44 9.56 -4.56 -9.61
C GLU A 44 8.27 -4.29 -10.40
N ILE A 45 7.69 -3.09 -10.27
CA ILE A 45 6.53 -2.68 -11.07
C ILE A 45 6.87 -2.65 -12.56
N LEU A 46 8.03 -2.09 -12.92
CA LEU A 46 8.50 -2.04 -14.31
C LEU A 46 8.75 -3.42 -14.90
N GLU A 47 9.31 -4.33 -14.13
CA GLU A 47 9.50 -5.73 -14.54
C GLU A 47 8.16 -6.41 -14.85
N ALA A 48 7.13 -6.13 -14.04
CA ALA A 48 5.78 -6.66 -14.22
C ALA A 48 4.96 -5.91 -15.29
N THR A 49 5.40 -4.72 -15.72
CA THR A 49 4.73 -3.89 -16.73
C THR A 49 5.68 -3.49 -17.86
N PRO A 50 6.16 -4.44 -18.68
CA PRO A 50 7.23 -4.18 -19.67
C PRO A 50 6.85 -3.15 -20.73
N GLU A 51 5.57 -2.90 -20.95
CA GLU A 51 5.06 -1.89 -21.89
C GLU A 51 5.05 -0.47 -21.32
N VAL A 52 5.25 -0.31 -20.01
CA VAL A 52 5.27 1.00 -19.35
C VAL A 52 6.70 1.51 -19.30
N ALA A 53 6.96 2.66 -19.93
CA ALA A 53 8.28 3.29 -19.86
C ALA A 53 8.60 3.74 -18.42
N GLN A 54 9.87 3.69 -18.04
CA GLN A 54 10.33 4.07 -16.68
C GLN A 54 9.86 5.47 -16.26
N SER A 55 10.02 6.47 -17.11
CA SER A 55 9.58 7.84 -16.83
C SER A 55 8.06 7.94 -16.63
N SER A 56 7.30 7.14 -17.38
CA SER A 56 5.84 7.05 -17.23
C SER A 56 5.45 6.38 -15.91
N ALA A 57 6.17 5.33 -15.49
CA ALA A 57 5.92 4.65 -14.21
C ALA A 57 6.06 5.62 -13.03
N TYR A 58 7.15 6.37 -12.96
CA TYR A 58 7.36 7.38 -11.91
C TYR A 58 6.25 8.43 -11.87
N ARG A 59 5.88 8.99 -13.02
CA ARG A 59 4.80 9.98 -13.11
C ARG A 59 3.44 9.39 -12.73
N ASN A 60 3.13 8.21 -13.19
CA ASN A 60 1.85 7.56 -12.92
C ASN A 60 1.72 7.16 -11.45
N ILE A 61 2.78 6.64 -10.83
CA ILE A 61 2.80 6.36 -9.38
C ILE A 61 2.58 7.66 -8.58
N ALA A 62 3.24 8.75 -8.94
CA ALA A 62 3.06 10.03 -8.26
C ALA A 62 1.60 10.55 -8.35
N VAL A 63 0.96 10.38 -9.52
CA VAL A 63 -0.44 10.74 -9.69
C VAL A 63 -1.36 9.83 -8.87
N LEU A 64 -1.15 8.52 -8.92
CA LEU A 64 -1.93 7.54 -8.16
C LEU A 64 -1.80 7.75 -6.64
N GLU A 65 -0.61 8.12 -6.17
CA GLU A 65 -0.36 8.48 -4.78
C GLU A 65 -1.12 9.77 -4.41
N LYS A 66 -1.05 10.78 -5.24
CA LYS A 66 -1.74 12.07 -5.02
C LYS A 66 -3.26 11.94 -4.94
N VAL A 67 -3.86 11.07 -5.74
CA VAL A 67 -5.31 10.85 -5.72
C VAL A 67 -5.77 9.83 -4.67
N GLY A 68 -4.85 9.29 -3.87
CA GLY A 68 -5.16 8.37 -2.78
C GLY A 68 -5.45 6.94 -3.22
N VAL A 69 -4.99 6.53 -4.41
CA VAL A 69 -5.11 5.14 -4.90
C VAL A 69 -3.93 4.29 -4.46
N VAL A 70 -2.74 4.89 -4.37
CA VAL A 70 -1.49 4.22 -3.99
C VAL A 70 -0.92 4.84 -2.73
N THR A 71 -0.37 4.03 -1.87
CA THR A 71 0.35 4.42 -0.65
C THR A 71 1.81 4.02 -0.76
N ARG A 72 2.68 4.89 -0.27
CA ARG A 72 4.11 4.64 -0.18
C ARG A 72 4.48 3.97 1.13
N VAL A 73 5.28 2.92 1.05
CA VAL A 73 5.85 2.19 2.19
C VAL A 73 7.37 2.30 2.13
N MET A 74 7.98 2.80 3.19
CA MET A 74 9.44 2.88 3.31
C MET A 74 9.97 1.69 4.10
N SER A 75 11.08 1.12 3.65
CA SER A 75 11.76 0.01 4.30
C SER A 75 13.15 0.40 4.75
N SER A 76 13.84 -0.52 5.44
CA SER A 76 15.21 -0.34 5.96
C SER A 76 16.27 -0.16 4.87
N ASP A 77 15.99 -0.56 3.64
CA ASP A 77 16.88 -0.41 2.48
C ASP A 77 16.77 0.95 1.78
N GLU A 78 16.00 1.88 2.34
CA GLU A 78 15.73 3.22 1.82
C GLU A 78 14.99 3.26 0.46
N TRP A 79 14.60 2.11 -0.09
CA TRP A 79 13.80 2.04 -1.30
C TRP A 79 12.33 2.25 -0.99
N ALA A 80 11.71 3.18 -1.69
CA ALA A 80 10.26 3.33 -1.62
C ALA A 80 9.57 2.14 -2.30
N ARG A 81 8.58 1.58 -1.63
CA ARG A 81 7.66 0.58 -2.16
C ARG A 81 6.26 1.14 -2.21
N PHE A 82 5.44 0.58 -3.04
CA PHE A 82 4.10 1.08 -3.31
C PHE A 82 3.09 -0.07 -3.26
N GLU A 83 1.94 0.23 -2.70
CA GLU A 83 0.79 -0.68 -2.62
C GLU A 83 -0.49 0.13 -2.86
N LEU A 84 -1.61 -0.55 -3.06
CA LEU A 84 -2.90 0.11 -3.09
C LEU A 84 -3.27 0.64 -1.70
N ALA A 85 -4.01 1.73 -1.66
CA ALA A 85 -4.47 2.32 -0.40
C ALA A 85 -5.30 1.32 0.40
N GLU A 86 -5.16 1.34 1.72
CA GLU A 86 -5.76 0.40 2.65
C GLU A 86 -7.29 0.31 2.51
N ASP A 87 -7.96 1.42 2.26
CA ASP A 87 -9.40 1.45 2.05
C ASP A 87 -9.85 0.81 0.73
N LEU A 88 -8.93 0.49 -0.16
CA LEU A 88 -9.17 -0.29 -1.39
C LEU A 88 -8.92 -1.78 -1.22
N ILE A 89 -7.99 -2.18 -0.36
CA ILE A 89 -7.54 -3.58 -0.23
C ILE A 89 -7.79 -4.20 1.16
N GLY A 90 -8.22 -3.39 2.13
CA GLY A 90 -8.47 -3.82 3.50
C GLY A 90 -7.31 -3.53 4.44
N HIS A 91 -7.63 -3.48 5.73
CA HIS A 91 -6.66 -3.21 6.80
C HIS A 91 -5.63 -4.34 6.90
N HIS A 92 -4.36 -3.97 6.91
CA HIS A 92 -3.24 -4.90 7.06
C HIS A 92 -2.04 -4.19 7.69
N HIS A 93 -1.04 -4.96 8.05
CA HIS A 93 0.22 -4.48 8.61
C HIS A 93 1.39 -5.04 7.81
N HIS A 94 2.61 -4.62 8.12
CA HIS A 94 3.81 -5.04 7.42
C HIS A 94 4.81 -5.74 8.34
N LEU A 95 5.45 -6.76 7.81
CA LEU A 95 6.72 -7.31 8.31
C LEU A 95 7.84 -6.71 7.46
N MET A 96 8.85 -6.15 8.11
CA MET A 96 10.01 -5.53 7.43
C MET A 96 11.30 -6.20 7.89
N CYS A 97 12.10 -6.68 6.95
CA CYS A 97 13.39 -7.24 7.25
C CYS A 97 14.44 -6.14 7.38
N ALA A 98 15.08 -6.04 8.55
CA ALA A 98 16.17 -5.10 8.78
C ALA A 98 17.45 -5.44 7.99
N GLY A 99 17.58 -6.69 7.52
CA GLY A 99 18.75 -7.15 6.75
C GLY A 99 18.65 -6.82 5.26
N CYS A 100 17.60 -7.29 4.58
CA CYS A 100 17.46 -7.16 3.12
C CYS A 100 16.38 -6.18 2.68
N GLY A 101 15.62 -5.60 3.60
CA GLY A 101 14.58 -4.62 3.27
C GLY A 101 13.29 -5.19 2.71
N VAL A 102 13.15 -6.53 2.59
CA VAL A 102 11.91 -7.14 2.12
C VAL A 102 10.74 -6.71 3.02
N VAL A 103 9.62 -6.37 2.41
CA VAL A 103 8.36 -6.05 3.09
C VAL A 103 7.32 -7.08 2.69
N GLN A 104 6.56 -7.56 3.66
CA GLN A 104 5.49 -8.52 3.46
C GLN A 104 4.25 -8.06 4.22
N ASP A 105 3.07 -8.19 3.58
CA ASP A 105 1.80 -7.90 4.24
C ASP A 105 1.45 -9.00 5.25
N ILE A 106 0.89 -8.58 6.38
CA ILE A 106 0.32 -9.48 7.37
C ILE A 106 -1.05 -8.98 7.82
N VAL A 107 -1.91 -9.92 8.13
CA VAL A 107 -3.21 -9.65 8.75
C VAL A 107 -3.17 -10.14 10.19
N VAL A 108 -3.44 -9.25 11.12
CA VAL A 108 -3.59 -9.58 12.54
C VAL A 108 -5.02 -10.05 12.79
N PRO A 109 -5.25 -11.07 13.65
CA PRO A 109 -6.60 -11.51 13.96
C PRO A 109 -7.51 -10.38 14.48
N ASP A 110 -8.75 -10.35 14.05
CA ASP A 110 -9.73 -9.29 14.40
C ASP A 110 -9.85 -9.05 15.90
N SER A 111 -9.75 -10.09 16.72
CA SER A 111 -9.80 -9.97 18.18
C SER A 111 -8.65 -9.16 18.75
N ILE A 112 -7.46 -9.30 18.15
CA ILE A 112 -6.25 -8.56 18.54
C ILE A 112 -6.34 -7.13 18.02
N GLU A 113 -6.78 -6.94 16.77
CA GLU A 113 -7.01 -5.60 16.20
C GLU A 113 -7.97 -4.78 17.07
N HIS A 114 -9.08 -5.38 17.45
CA HIS A 114 -10.08 -4.72 18.29
C HIS A 114 -9.53 -4.32 19.67
N GLU A 115 -8.73 -5.16 20.30
CA GLU A 115 -8.09 -4.84 21.57
C GLU A 115 -7.01 -3.77 21.42
N LEU A 116 -6.25 -3.82 20.33
CA LEU A 116 -5.25 -2.83 19.98
C LEU A 116 -5.90 -1.45 19.77
N ASP A 117 -6.98 -1.39 19.00
CA ASP A 117 -7.72 -0.15 18.75
C ASP A 117 -8.23 0.49 20.05
N LYS A 118 -8.81 -0.30 20.94
CA LYS A 118 -9.25 0.18 22.26
C LYS A 118 -8.11 0.77 23.07
N THR A 119 -7.01 0.04 23.14
CA THR A 119 -5.84 0.44 23.93
C THR A 119 -5.22 1.71 23.37
N LEU A 120 -5.02 1.77 22.06
CA LEU A 120 -4.44 2.93 21.39
C LEU A 120 -5.35 4.17 21.49
N ALA A 121 -6.68 3.99 21.41
CA ALA A 121 -7.63 5.09 21.60
C ALA A 121 -7.52 5.72 22.99
N VAL A 122 -7.33 4.91 24.04
CA VAL A 122 -7.13 5.40 25.42
C VAL A 122 -5.81 6.19 25.52
N VAL A 123 -4.73 5.65 24.95
CA VAL A 123 -3.42 6.32 24.92
C VAL A 123 -3.49 7.65 24.19
N ALA A 124 -4.09 7.67 23.00
CA ALA A 124 -4.26 8.86 22.20
C ALA A 124 -5.08 9.94 22.94
N LYS A 125 -6.19 9.55 23.55
CA LYS A 125 -7.05 10.45 24.31
C LYS A 125 -6.32 11.09 25.49
N ARG A 126 -5.49 10.32 26.21
CA ARG A 126 -4.66 10.85 27.32
C ARG A 126 -3.65 11.89 26.83
N ALA A 127 -3.17 11.76 25.60
CA ALA A 127 -2.27 12.70 24.96
C ALA A 127 -3.00 13.86 24.25
N GLY A 128 -4.34 13.94 24.33
CA GLY A 128 -5.13 14.98 23.69
C GLY A 128 -5.40 14.76 22.20
N PHE A 129 -5.25 13.52 21.71
CA PHE A 129 -5.47 13.16 20.31
C PHE A 129 -6.79 12.40 20.09
N LEU A 130 -7.47 12.69 18.99
CA LEU A 130 -8.54 11.88 18.47
C LEU A 130 -7.95 10.85 17.48
N LEU A 131 -7.89 9.58 17.89
CA LEU A 131 -7.37 8.52 17.04
C LEU A 131 -8.31 8.28 15.85
N GLN A 132 -7.76 8.27 14.64
CA GLN A 132 -8.49 7.97 13.41
C GLN A 132 -8.17 6.56 12.90
N HIS A 133 -6.91 6.20 12.84
CA HIS A 133 -6.41 4.87 12.44
C HIS A 133 -5.00 4.67 13.00
N HIS A 134 -4.50 3.45 12.93
CA HIS A 134 -3.12 3.13 13.31
C HIS A 134 -2.40 2.45 12.17
N ARG A 135 -1.08 2.48 12.23
CA ARG A 135 -0.18 1.69 11.37
C ARG A 135 0.77 0.91 12.28
N LEU A 136 1.03 -0.32 11.92
CA LEU A 136 1.93 -1.19 12.66
C LEU A 136 2.91 -1.85 11.68
N ASP A 137 4.20 -1.58 11.87
CA ASP A 137 5.27 -2.20 11.14
C ASP A 137 6.11 -3.05 12.11
N LEU A 138 6.19 -4.35 11.84
CA LEU A 138 7.00 -5.27 12.62
C LEU A 138 8.37 -5.42 11.96
N ILE A 139 9.42 -5.03 12.66
CA ILE A 139 10.78 -5.03 12.16
C ILE A 139 11.55 -6.20 12.76
N GLY A 140 12.14 -7.03 11.90
CA GLY A 140 12.88 -8.21 12.33
C GLY A 140 13.82 -8.69 11.23
N MET A 141 14.13 -9.99 11.23
CA MET A 141 14.99 -10.65 10.24
C MET A 141 14.19 -11.73 9.52
N CYS A 142 14.14 -11.68 8.19
CA CYS A 142 13.51 -12.75 7.42
C CYS A 142 14.33 -14.04 7.46
N ALA A 143 13.73 -15.17 7.04
CA ALA A 143 14.38 -16.47 7.07
C ALA A 143 15.74 -16.53 6.35
N SER A 144 15.89 -15.75 5.29
CA SER A 144 17.16 -15.69 4.51
C SER A 144 18.24 -14.83 5.16
N CYS A 145 17.90 -14.01 6.15
CA CYS A 145 18.81 -13.10 6.83
C CYS A 145 19.14 -13.48 8.28
N GLN A 146 18.54 -14.55 8.79
CA GLN A 146 18.82 -15.09 10.14
C GLN A 146 20.14 -15.82 10.21
#